data_c898dc694a13a55f267bf383c7d5d877
#
_entry.id   c898dc694a13a55f267bf383c7d5d877
#
_cell.length_a   1.000
_cell.length_b   1.000
_cell.length_c   1.000
_cell.angle_alpha   90.00
_cell.angle_beta   90.00
_cell.angle_gamma   90.00
#
_symmetry.space_group_name_H-M   'P 1'
#
loop_
_entity.id
_entity.type
_entity.pdbx_description
1 polymer ?
#
loop_
_entity_poly.entity_id
_entity_poly.type
_entity_poly.pdbx_seq_one_letter_code
_entity_poly.pdbx_strand_id
1 'polypeptide(L)'
;MTKPILLALLPLTLLACDDKGGDSGANGGSTGDGSLTCVDGYCTLPSTVDADLTLTPDVLYVLPGSGVFVGDGVATVTLTIEPGVTLYGEPQSFLAIQQNSRIEAVGTEDAPIVFTSPQSEGARNRADWGGLIVNGLAPINNCSDGTGAVAGCTAEGEGGTGTYGGDDPDDDSGTLRYVRVEFGGYEITPDNEVNGIAFQGVGSGTEVSYIQVHMNKDDGVEFYGGTVSADHIVITGAGDDSLDWTDGWSGSVSEVLIVQASDLADRGIEADNNGDQNAALPVSSPSLSDITILGAGAESVGVLLREGTQAQITNLAVAGSGDACLDIDGDSTFSHADAGALTIEYAMLSCDSYFEVEGGEDAESFDIQAWFEGQPGNATSTSLGLSGWVPEPGSKLIAAGEGGSTIGAFDEGDDWAGSWIITDEN
;
A
#
# COMPACT_ATOMS: atom_id res chain seq x y z
N MET A 1 1.68 16.24 -36.88
CA MET A 1 1.22 15.04 -37.59
C MET A 1 2.09 13.89 -37.11
N THR A 2 1.77 13.36 -35.99
CA THR A 2 2.44 12.20 -35.38
C THR A 2 1.69 10.95 -35.81
N LYS A 3 2.40 9.98 -36.38
CA LYS A 3 1.83 8.70 -36.81
C LYS A 3 1.61 7.80 -35.57
N PRO A 4 0.49 7.09 -35.45
CA PRO A 4 0.33 6.09 -34.41
C PRO A 4 1.18 4.86 -34.76
N ILE A 5 1.93 4.37 -33.76
CA ILE A 5 2.62 3.08 -33.84
C ILE A 5 1.57 2.02 -33.45
N LEU A 6 1.21 1.23 -34.44
CA LEU A 6 0.29 0.10 -34.27
C LEU A 6 1.12 -1.10 -33.78
N LEU A 7 1.01 -1.45 -32.52
CA LEU A 7 1.59 -2.69 -31.98
C LEU A 7 0.60 -3.83 -32.29
N ALA A 8 0.98 -4.69 -33.23
CA ALA A 8 0.19 -5.87 -33.57
C ALA A 8 0.56 -7.03 -32.65
N LEU A 9 -0.42 -7.53 -31.93
CA LEU A 9 -0.34 -8.81 -31.23
C LEU A 9 -0.15 -9.95 -32.26
N LEU A 10 1.00 -10.61 -32.22
CA LEU A 10 1.22 -11.87 -32.92
C LEU A 10 1.18 -13.03 -31.92
N PRO A 11 0.49 -14.11 -32.22
CA PRO A 11 0.49 -15.29 -31.36
C PRO A 11 1.84 -16.00 -31.42
N LEU A 12 2.41 -16.28 -30.25
CA LEU A 12 3.67 -16.99 -30.07
C LEU A 12 3.50 -18.45 -30.45
N THR A 13 4.00 -18.85 -31.61
CA THR A 13 4.22 -20.27 -31.96
C THR A 13 5.68 -20.61 -31.69
N LEU A 14 5.91 -21.55 -30.78
CA LEU A 14 7.23 -22.13 -30.53
C LEU A 14 7.78 -22.79 -31.84
N LEU A 15 8.88 -22.29 -32.31
CA LEU A 15 9.76 -23.01 -33.24
C LEU A 15 11.15 -23.06 -32.62
N ALA A 16 11.57 -24.25 -32.27
CA ALA A 16 12.95 -24.54 -31.93
C ALA A 16 13.82 -24.38 -33.16
N CYS A 17 14.92 -23.63 -33.11
CA CYS A 17 15.98 -23.68 -34.09
C CYS A 17 17.35 -23.50 -33.46
N ASP A 18 18.25 -24.34 -33.95
CA ASP A 18 19.65 -24.56 -33.65
C ASP A 18 20.55 -23.33 -33.70
N ASP A 19 21.56 -23.42 -32.88
CA ASP A 19 22.76 -22.63 -32.69
C ASP A 19 23.51 -22.25 -34.01
N LYS A 20 23.85 -20.94 -34.12
CA LYS A 20 25.16 -20.46 -34.63
C LYS A 20 25.30 -18.94 -34.51
N GLY A 21 26.35 -18.58 -33.82
CA GLY A 21 26.93 -17.33 -33.46
C GLY A 21 26.82 -16.08 -34.34
N GLY A 22 26.73 -14.95 -33.65
CA GLY A 22 26.87 -13.62 -34.22
C GLY A 22 26.76 -12.55 -33.14
N ASP A 23 27.90 -12.22 -32.56
CA ASP A 23 28.13 -11.20 -31.55
C ASP A 23 27.71 -9.79 -32.03
N SER A 24 26.84 -9.12 -31.28
CA SER A 24 26.79 -7.66 -31.24
C SER A 24 26.21 -7.22 -29.91
N GLY A 25 27.11 -6.81 -29.00
CA GLY A 25 26.85 -6.53 -27.62
C GLY A 25 25.89 -5.39 -27.32
N ALA A 26 24.96 -5.66 -26.46
CA ALA A 26 24.46 -4.70 -25.47
C ALA A 26 24.90 -5.26 -24.11
N ASN A 27 25.88 -4.63 -23.47
CA ASN A 27 26.34 -4.99 -22.14
C ASN A 27 25.27 -4.54 -21.11
N GLY A 28 24.32 -5.41 -20.81
CA GLY A 28 23.62 -5.40 -19.53
C GLY A 28 24.58 -6.00 -18.51
N GLY A 29 25.02 -5.20 -17.55
CA GLY A 29 25.91 -5.66 -16.50
C GLY A 29 25.15 -6.59 -15.55
N SER A 30 25.19 -7.90 -15.79
CA SER A 30 24.81 -8.92 -14.81
C SER A 30 26.08 -9.35 -14.08
N THR A 31 26.13 -9.21 -12.78
CA THR A 31 27.17 -9.81 -11.90
C THR A 31 26.60 -10.87 -10.98
N GLY A 32 25.68 -11.68 -11.46
CA GLY A 32 25.17 -12.87 -10.78
C GLY A 32 24.52 -13.80 -11.78
N ASP A 33 24.59 -15.10 -11.63
CA ASP A 33 24.15 -16.12 -12.58
C ASP A 33 22.60 -16.34 -12.64
N GLY A 34 21.84 -15.35 -12.25
CA GLY A 34 20.41 -15.26 -12.57
C GLY A 34 20.23 -14.69 -13.97
N SER A 35 20.36 -15.49 -15.03
CA SER A 35 20.34 -14.99 -16.40
C SER A 35 18.96 -14.47 -16.79
N LEU A 36 18.81 -13.14 -16.86
CA LEU A 36 17.66 -12.50 -17.48
C LEU A 36 17.51 -12.99 -18.93
N THR A 37 16.28 -13.32 -19.33
CA THR A 37 15.99 -13.66 -20.72
C THR A 37 15.58 -12.40 -21.47
N CYS A 38 16.46 -11.88 -22.30
CA CYS A 38 16.21 -10.62 -23.02
C CYS A 38 15.88 -10.88 -24.50
N VAL A 39 14.78 -10.29 -24.97
CA VAL A 39 14.31 -10.35 -26.37
C VAL A 39 13.75 -8.98 -26.75
N ASP A 40 14.21 -8.45 -27.88
CA ASP A 40 13.73 -7.19 -28.48
C ASP A 40 13.72 -5.97 -27.52
N GLY A 41 14.67 -5.89 -26.59
CA GLY A 41 14.80 -4.79 -25.62
C GLY A 41 14.04 -4.97 -24.32
N TYR A 42 13.32 -6.08 -24.14
CA TYR A 42 12.67 -6.48 -22.89
C TYR A 42 13.44 -7.63 -22.25
N CYS A 43 13.63 -7.56 -20.93
CA CYS A 43 14.25 -8.61 -20.17
C CYS A 43 13.24 -9.16 -19.15
N THR A 44 12.87 -10.43 -19.31
CA THR A 44 11.98 -11.12 -18.36
C THR A 44 12.78 -11.58 -17.16
N LEU A 45 12.31 -11.27 -15.95
CA LEU A 45 12.89 -11.78 -14.71
C LEU A 45 12.64 -13.29 -14.58
N PRO A 46 13.55 -14.05 -13.96
CA PRO A 46 13.29 -15.44 -13.61
C PRO A 46 12.19 -15.50 -12.54
N SER A 47 11.45 -16.61 -12.46
CA SER A 47 10.45 -16.80 -11.39
C SER A 47 11.04 -16.86 -9.98
N THR A 48 12.35 -17.06 -9.87
CA THR A 48 13.10 -16.97 -8.62
C THR A 48 14.41 -16.24 -8.88
N VAL A 49 14.65 -15.18 -8.12
CA VAL A 49 15.94 -14.46 -8.05
C VAL A 49 16.69 -15.05 -6.86
N ASP A 50 17.67 -15.91 -7.10
CA ASP A 50 18.41 -16.65 -6.07
C ASP A 50 19.82 -16.10 -5.78
N ALA A 51 20.15 -14.97 -6.40
CA ALA A 51 21.41 -14.22 -6.20
C ALA A 51 21.14 -12.72 -6.37
N ASP A 52 22.02 -11.88 -5.81
CA ASP A 52 21.91 -10.43 -5.93
C ASP A 52 21.75 -10.00 -7.39
N LEU A 53 20.75 -9.17 -7.65
CA LEU A 53 20.41 -8.70 -8.99
C LEU A 53 20.23 -7.18 -8.97
N THR A 54 20.80 -6.50 -9.99
CA THR A 54 20.60 -5.07 -10.19
C THR A 54 19.86 -4.81 -11.50
N LEU A 55 18.77 -4.04 -11.42
CA LEU A 55 18.00 -3.56 -12.57
C LEU A 55 18.38 -2.11 -12.87
N THR A 56 18.67 -1.82 -14.16
CA THR A 56 19.13 -0.51 -14.63
C THR A 56 18.13 0.16 -15.56
N PRO A 57 18.05 1.50 -15.64
CA PRO A 57 16.98 2.20 -16.38
C PRO A 57 17.05 2.07 -17.91
N ASP A 58 18.15 1.56 -18.47
CA ASP A 58 18.31 1.38 -19.92
C ASP A 58 17.56 0.15 -20.48
N VAL A 59 16.93 -0.63 -19.61
CA VAL A 59 16.28 -1.90 -19.94
C VAL A 59 14.83 -1.86 -19.47
N LEU A 60 13.92 -2.42 -20.26
CA LEU A 60 12.53 -2.66 -19.86
C LEU A 60 12.41 -4.06 -19.27
N TYR A 61 11.88 -4.14 -18.07
CA TYR A 61 11.76 -5.42 -17.36
C TYR A 61 10.33 -5.93 -17.38
N VAL A 62 10.20 -7.26 -17.38
CA VAL A 62 8.90 -7.94 -17.36
C VAL A 62 8.87 -8.92 -16.19
N LEU A 63 7.84 -8.81 -15.37
CA LEU A 63 7.48 -9.82 -14.36
C LEU A 63 6.59 -10.87 -15.04
N PRO A 64 7.02 -12.15 -15.10
CA PRO A 64 6.26 -13.20 -15.76
C PRO A 64 4.98 -13.54 -14.99
N GLY A 65 3.94 -14.02 -15.67
CA GLY A 65 2.68 -14.39 -15.09
C GLY A 65 2.73 -15.50 -14.01
N SER A 66 3.88 -16.11 -13.78
CA SER A 66 4.12 -17.02 -12.65
C SER A 66 4.50 -16.32 -11.35
N GLY A 67 4.64 -14.99 -11.39
CA GLY A 67 5.24 -14.19 -10.31
C GLY A 67 6.77 -14.34 -10.23
N VAL A 68 7.38 -13.48 -9.43
CA VAL A 68 8.81 -13.46 -9.14
C VAL A 68 9.02 -13.48 -7.63
N PHE A 69 9.77 -14.46 -7.14
CA PHE A 69 10.21 -14.54 -5.76
C PHE A 69 11.67 -14.10 -5.65
N VAL A 70 11.97 -13.16 -4.77
CA VAL A 70 13.34 -12.73 -4.47
C VAL A 70 13.79 -13.47 -3.21
N GLY A 71 14.72 -14.40 -3.38
CA GLY A 71 15.20 -15.30 -2.33
C GLY A 71 14.31 -16.54 -2.13
N ASP A 72 14.72 -17.37 -1.17
CA ASP A 72 14.05 -18.63 -0.80
C ASP A 72 13.56 -18.64 0.68
N GLY A 73 13.60 -17.48 1.33
CA GLY A 73 13.26 -17.33 2.74
C GLY A 73 14.39 -17.74 3.71
N VAL A 74 15.53 -18.19 3.23
CA VAL A 74 16.68 -18.67 4.04
C VAL A 74 17.94 -17.89 3.74
N ALA A 75 18.32 -17.79 2.46
CA ALA A 75 19.49 -17.05 2.03
C ALA A 75 19.15 -15.57 1.83
N THR A 76 20.11 -14.71 2.17
CA THR A 76 19.97 -13.28 1.88
C THR A 76 20.24 -13.02 0.41
N VAL A 77 19.23 -12.45 -0.28
CA VAL A 77 19.31 -12.00 -1.68
C VAL A 77 18.84 -10.56 -1.74
N THR A 78 19.56 -9.72 -2.47
CA THR A 78 19.19 -8.31 -2.66
C THR A 78 18.81 -8.05 -4.11
N LEU A 79 17.58 -7.57 -4.31
CA LEU A 79 17.14 -6.98 -5.56
C LEU A 79 17.33 -5.47 -5.50
N THR A 80 18.28 -4.95 -6.27
CA THR A 80 18.53 -3.51 -6.40
C THR A 80 17.85 -2.98 -7.66
N ILE A 81 17.07 -1.91 -7.53
CA ILE A 81 16.38 -1.25 -8.63
C ILE A 81 16.82 0.20 -8.69
N GLU A 82 17.49 0.57 -9.79
CA GLU A 82 18.02 1.92 -9.96
C GLU A 82 16.91 2.95 -10.32
N PRO A 83 17.12 4.25 -10.06
CA PRO A 83 16.15 5.30 -10.39
C PRO A 83 15.73 5.26 -11.87
N GLY A 84 14.41 5.42 -12.13
CA GLY A 84 13.84 5.46 -13.47
C GLY A 84 13.61 4.10 -14.14
N VAL A 85 13.85 3.00 -13.44
CA VAL A 85 13.51 1.66 -13.92
C VAL A 85 12.01 1.50 -14.00
N THR A 86 11.53 0.86 -15.08
CA THR A 86 10.13 0.44 -15.23
C THR A 86 10.05 -1.09 -15.36
N LEU A 87 9.18 -1.68 -14.54
CA LEU A 87 8.84 -3.10 -14.56
C LEU A 87 7.39 -3.26 -14.99
N TYR A 88 7.16 -4.10 -16.01
CA TYR A 88 5.83 -4.43 -16.51
C TYR A 88 5.37 -5.77 -15.96
N GLY A 89 4.22 -5.79 -15.31
CA GLY A 89 3.63 -7.04 -14.79
C GLY A 89 2.77 -7.73 -15.85
N GLU A 90 3.08 -8.97 -16.26
CA GLU A 90 2.14 -9.79 -17.01
C GLU A 90 0.90 -10.13 -16.17
N PRO A 91 -0.27 -10.46 -16.76
CA PRO A 91 -1.41 -10.94 -15.99
C PRO A 91 -1.03 -12.09 -15.04
N GLN A 92 -1.49 -12.02 -13.79
CA GLN A 92 -1.15 -12.94 -12.69
C GLN A 92 0.28 -12.84 -12.15
N SER A 93 1.06 -11.87 -12.61
CA SER A 93 2.39 -11.65 -12.04
C SER A 93 2.32 -10.88 -10.72
N PHE A 94 3.35 -11.04 -9.93
CA PHE A 94 3.64 -10.25 -8.72
C PHE A 94 5.16 -10.25 -8.49
N LEU A 95 5.62 -9.37 -7.60
CA LEU A 95 6.98 -9.41 -7.08
C LEU A 95 6.91 -9.62 -5.56
N ALA A 96 7.45 -10.74 -5.06
CA ALA A 96 7.46 -11.08 -3.64
C ALA A 96 8.91 -11.15 -3.11
N ILE A 97 9.22 -10.26 -2.19
CA ILE A 97 10.48 -10.29 -1.44
C ILE A 97 10.30 -11.28 -0.29
N GLN A 98 11.09 -12.33 -0.28
CA GLN A 98 10.98 -13.36 0.74
C GLN A 98 11.73 -12.99 2.02
N GLN A 99 11.35 -13.58 3.14
CA GLN A 99 12.06 -13.42 4.42
C GLN A 99 13.59 -13.51 4.22
N ASN A 100 14.35 -12.78 5.01
CA ASN A 100 15.81 -12.66 4.90
C ASN A 100 16.34 -12.04 3.60
N SER A 101 15.50 -11.72 2.62
CA SER A 101 15.90 -11.04 1.39
C SER A 101 15.52 -9.56 1.44
N ARG A 102 16.05 -8.77 0.50
CA ARG A 102 15.92 -7.32 0.54
C ARG A 102 15.56 -6.76 -0.84
N ILE A 103 14.81 -5.67 -0.83
CA ILE A 103 14.64 -4.81 -1.99
C ILE A 103 15.27 -3.45 -1.73
N GLU A 104 16.15 -3.01 -2.63
CA GLU A 104 16.73 -1.67 -2.63
C GLU A 104 16.20 -0.92 -3.85
N ALA A 105 14.98 -0.39 -3.72
CA ALA A 105 14.28 0.36 -4.76
C ALA A 105 14.28 1.85 -4.41
N VAL A 106 15.36 2.54 -4.76
CA VAL A 106 15.59 3.93 -4.39
C VAL A 106 15.53 4.81 -5.65
N GLY A 107 14.33 5.26 -5.99
CA GLY A 107 14.10 6.24 -7.05
C GLY A 107 14.39 7.68 -6.60
N THR A 108 14.00 8.63 -7.44
CA THR A 108 14.02 10.07 -7.13
C THR A 108 12.74 10.72 -7.63
N GLU A 109 12.44 11.94 -7.20
CA GLU A 109 11.29 12.70 -7.68
C GLU A 109 11.28 12.82 -9.21
N ASP A 110 12.44 13.08 -9.84
CA ASP A 110 12.58 13.22 -11.30
C ASP A 110 12.66 11.87 -12.03
N ALA A 111 12.93 10.77 -11.32
CA ALA A 111 13.11 9.44 -11.88
C ALA A 111 12.56 8.36 -10.92
N PRO A 112 11.25 8.31 -10.70
CA PRO A 112 10.63 7.28 -9.86
C PRO A 112 10.82 5.89 -10.47
N ILE A 113 10.80 4.87 -9.62
CA ILE A 113 10.73 3.47 -10.03
C ILE A 113 9.25 3.13 -10.23
N VAL A 114 8.92 2.47 -11.34
CA VAL A 114 7.53 2.23 -11.72
C VAL A 114 7.28 0.75 -11.97
N PHE A 115 6.32 0.19 -11.24
CA PHE A 115 5.73 -1.12 -11.50
C PHE A 115 4.35 -0.87 -12.12
N THR A 116 4.08 -1.39 -13.32
CA THR A 116 2.87 -1.00 -14.04
C THR A 116 2.36 -2.08 -14.99
N SER A 117 1.17 -1.84 -15.53
CA SER A 117 0.52 -2.64 -16.56
C SER A 117 1.35 -2.68 -17.86
N PRO A 118 1.41 -3.83 -18.57
CA PRO A 118 2.03 -3.95 -19.88
C PRO A 118 1.16 -3.36 -21.00
N GLN A 119 -0.05 -2.92 -20.69
CA GLN A 119 -0.93 -2.30 -21.68
C GLN A 119 -0.46 -0.91 -22.06
N SER A 120 -0.85 -0.47 -23.23
CA SER A 120 -0.58 0.90 -23.66
C SER A 120 -1.38 1.91 -22.81
N GLU A 121 -0.83 3.11 -22.67
CA GLU A 121 -1.54 4.25 -22.10
C GLU A 121 -2.94 4.40 -22.73
N GLY A 122 -3.96 4.63 -21.92
CA GLY A 122 -5.37 4.67 -22.31
C GLY A 122 -6.06 3.30 -22.43
N ALA A 123 -5.34 2.20 -22.12
CA ALA A 123 -5.90 0.84 -22.11
C ALA A 123 -5.54 0.06 -20.84
N ARG A 124 -4.90 0.71 -19.88
CA ARG A 124 -4.56 0.13 -18.58
C ARG A 124 -5.79 0.06 -17.70
N ASN A 125 -5.88 -0.98 -16.89
CA ASN A 125 -6.99 -1.20 -15.98
C ASN A 125 -6.48 -1.77 -14.66
N ARG A 126 -7.24 -1.58 -13.60
CA ARG A 126 -7.07 -2.33 -12.35
C ARG A 126 -7.01 -3.82 -12.66
N ALA A 127 -6.24 -4.58 -11.91
CA ALA A 127 -6.03 -6.01 -12.07
C ALA A 127 -5.29 -6.44 -13.36
N ASP A 128 -4.63 -5.55 -14.06
CA ASP A 128 -3.79 -5.94 -15.21
C ASP A 128 -2.62 -6.85 -14.79
N TRP A 129 -2.18 -6.74 -13.53
CA TRP A 129 -1.17 -7.58 -12.88
C TRP A 129 -1.45 -7.63 -11.37
N GLY A 130 -0.61 -8.30 -10.56
CA GLY A 130 -0.77 -8.36 -9.10
C GLY A 130 -0.23 -7.12 -8.41
N GLY A 131 0.84 -7.26 -7.65
CA GLY A 131 1.40 -6.18 -6.82
C GLY A 131 2.79 -6.49 -6.31
N LEU A 132 3.23 -5.69 -5.34
CA LEU A 132 4.50 -5.83 -4.64
C LEU A 132 4.26 -6.34 -3.22
N ILE A 133 4.86 -7.46 -2.87
CA ILE A 133 4.74 -8.08 -1.56
C ILE A 133 6.10 -8.12 -0.87
N VAL A 134 6.14 -7.74 0.40
CA VAL A 134 7.36 -7.79 1.23
C VAL A 134 7.06 -8.66 2.45
N ASN A 135 7.74 -9.80 2.57
CA ASN A 135 7.63 -10.75 3.67
C ASN A 135 8.78 -10.57 4.65
N GLY A 136 8.49 -10.11 5.87
CA GLY A 136 9.46 -9.88 6.92
C GLY A 136 9.38 -10.90 8.06
N LEU A 137 10.22 -10.68 9.08
CA LEU A 137 10.39 -11.53 10.26
C LEU A 137 9.83 -10.90 11.56
N ALA A 138 9.13 -9.77 11.45
CA ALA A 138 8.59 -9.09 12.61
C ALA A 138 7.32 -9.77 13.17
N PRO A 139 6.97 -9.54 14.42
CA PRO A 139 5.81 -10.18 15.08
C PRO A 139 4.48 -9.87 14.39
N ILE A 140 3.64 -10.91 14.31
CA ILE A 140 2.26 -10.85 13.86
C ILE A 140 1.35 -11.55 14.87
N ASN A 141 0.03 -11.41 14.76
CA ASN A 141 -0.94 -12.09 15.63
C ASN A 141 -1.83 -13.11 14.93
N ASN A 142 -1.72 -13.26 13.61
CA ASN A 142 -2.44 -14.24 12.80
C ASN A 142 -1.57 -15.48 12.56
N CYS A 143 -1.51 -16.37 13.54
CA CYS A 143 -0.65 -17.54 13.48
C CYS A 143 -1.31 -18.70 12.74
N SER A 144 -0.61 -19.30 11.79
CA SER A 144 -1.09 -20.46 11.01
C SER A 144 -1.54 -21.66 11.85
N ASP A 145 -1.09 -21.74 13.11
CA ASP A 145 -1.49 -22.80 14.06
C ASP A 145 -2.71 -22.43 14.92
N GLY A 146 -3.28 -21.25 14.71
CA GLY A 146 -4.46 -20.76 15.43
C GLY A 146 -4.24 -20.51 16.95
N THR A 147 -2.98 -20.39 17.37
CA THR A 147 -2.68 -20.27 18.82
C THR A 147 -2.64 -18.82 19.34
N GLY A 148 -2.85 -17.81 18.46
CA GLY A 148 -2.67 -16.39 18.81
C GLY A 148 -1.19 -16.07 19.06
N ALA A 149 -0.89 -14.81 19.39
CA ALA A 149 0.49 -14.33 19.45
C ALA A 149 1.40 -15.16 20.35
N VAL A 150 2.26 -15.92 19.73
CA VAL A 150 3.42 -16.56 20.36
C VAL A 150 4.66 -16.04 19.64
N ALA A 151 5.77 -15.79 20.36
CA ALA A 151 7.03 -15.44 19.74
C ALA A 151 7.38 -16.45 18.64
N GLY A 152 7.65 -15.94 17.42
CA GLY A 152 7.88 -16.78 16.25
C GLY A 152 6.63 -17.26 15.51
N CYS A 153 5.49 -16.62 15.71
CA CYS A 153 4.26 -16.81 14.94
C CYS A 153 4.49 -16.47 13.45
N THR A 154 4.06 -17.35 12.57
CA THR A 154 4.14 -17.14 11.11
C THR A 154 2.82 -17.43 10.44
N ALA A 155 2.57 -16.79 9.31
CA ALA A 155 1.44 -17.00 8.43
C ALA A 155 1.89 -17.17 6.97
N GLU A 156 0.99 -17.64 6.12
CA GLU A 156 1.20 -17.70 4.67
C GLU A 156 0.58 -16.45 4.04
N GLY A 157 1.33 -15.79 3.19
CA GLY A 157 0.86 -14.63 2.43
C GLY A 157 -0.19 -14.99 1.41
N GLU A 158 -1.03 -14.05 1.09
CA GLU A 158 -2.10 -14.20 0.11
C GLU A 158 -1.58 -14.71 -1.22
N GLY A 159 -2.39 -15.52 -1.90
CA GLY A 159 -1.98 -16.12 -3.16
C GLY A 159 -0.77 -17.04 -3.12
N GLY A 160 -0.30 -17.43 -1.94
CA GLY A 160 0.90 -18.25 -1.78
C GLY A 160 2.19 -17.48 -2.09
N THR A 161 2.20 -16.20 -1.77
CA THR A 161 3.33 -15.27 -2.02
C THR A 161 4.50 -15.44 -1.04
N GLY A 162 4.39 -16.36 -0.11
CA GLY A 162 5.45 -16.76 0.83
C GLY A 162 5.00 -16.73 2.28
N THR A 163 5.90 -17.15 3.16
CA THR A 163 5.68 -17.12 4.60
C THR A 163 6.17 -15.78 5.18
N TYR A 164 5.42 -15.23 6.13
CA TYR A 164 5.80 -14.01 6.85
C TYR A 164 5.60 -14.13 8.35
N GLY A 165 6.13 -13.15 9.11
CA GLY A 165 6.06 -13.14 10.57
C GLY A 165 7.26 -13.83 11.22
N GLY A 166 7.42 -13.62 12.51
CA GLY A 166 8.54 -14.09 13.29
C GLY A 166 8.64 -13.44 14.66
N ASP A 167 9.86 -13.22 15.13
CA ASP A 167 10.15 -12.60 16.42
C ASP A 167 11.22 -11.49 16.37
N ASP A 168 11.52 -10.98 15.18
CA ASP A 168 12.48 -9.89 14.97
C ASP A 168 11.73 -8.58 14.60
N PRO A 169 11.39 -7.72 15.58
CA PRO A 169 10.70 -6.47 15.30
C PRO A 169 11.58 -5.44 14.57
N ASP A 170 12.91 -5.66 14.52
CA ASP A 170 13.86 -4.79 13.84
C ASP A 170 14.28 -5.36 12.46
N ASP A 171 13.54 -6.36 11.94
CA ASP A 171 13.77 -6.93 10.62
C ASP A 171 13.91 -5.84 9.55
N ASP A 172 14.81 -6.07 8.61
CA ASP A 172 15.17 -5.12 7.56
C ASP A 172 15.06 -5.77 6.18
N SER A 173 13.94 -5.51 5.52
CA SER A 173 13.64 -5.97 4.16
C SER A 173 14.11 -5.00 3.06
N GLY A 174 14.78 -3.89 3.42
CA GLY A 174 15.42 -2.96 2.47
C GLY A 174 14.80 -1.57 2.46
N THR A 175 14.82 -0.93 1.29
CA THR A 175 14.38 0.45 1.12
C THR A 175 13.45 0.58 -0.08
N LEU A 176 12.29 1.22 0.12
CA LEU A 176 11.37 1.66 -0.92
C LEU A 176 11.28 3.18 -0.88
N ARG A 177 11.73 3.85 -1.94
CA ARG A 177 11.65 5.31 -2.03
C ARG A 177 11.38 5.78 -3.45
N TYR A 178 10.43 6.69 -3.63
CA TYR A 178 9.93 7.13 -4.94
C TYR A 178 9.60 5.93 -5.83
N VAL A 179 8.68 5.10 -5.31
CA VAL A 179 8.18 3.90 -5.98
C VAL A 179 6.70 4.05 -6.29
N ARG A 180 6.30 3.78 -7.52
CA ARG A 180 4.91 3.73 -7.93
C ARG A 180 4.52 2.31 -8.32
N VAL A 181 3.39 1.85 -7.81
CA VAL A 181 2.72 0.60 -8.18
C VAL A 181 1.38 0.97 -8.80
N GLU A 182 1.19 0.62 -10.07
CA GLU A 182 0.09 1.11 -10.88
C GLU A 182 -0.68 -0.04 -11.52
N PHE A 183 -2.03 0.01 -11.51
CA PHE A 183 -2.93 -0.92 -12.19
C PHE A 183 -2.79 -2.39 -11.74
N GLY A 184 -2.47 -2.60 -10.46
CA GLY A 184 -2.37 -3.90 -9.84
C GLY A 184 -3.72 -4.44 -9.35
N GLY A 185 -3.67 -5.45 -8.46
CA GLY A 185 -4.85 -6.02 -7.80
C GLY A 185 -5.43 -7.25 -8.47
N TYR A 186 -4.59 -8.09 -9.09
CA TYR A 186 -5.08 -9.31 -9.74
C TYR A 186 -5.60 -10.32 -8.71
N GLU A 187 -6.81 -10.83 -8.96
CA GLU A 187 -7.43 -11.89 -8.18
C GLU A 187 -6.80 -13.25 -8.52
N ILE A 188 -6.04 -13.84 -7.59
CA ILE A 188 -5.37 -15.14 -7.78
C ILE A 188 -6.38 -16.28 -7.66
N THR A 189 -7.25 -16.22 -6.64
CA THR A 189 -8.39 -17.11 -6.44
C THR A 189 -9.56 -16.27 -5.92
N PRO A 190 -10.82 -16.71 -6.01
CA PRO A 190 -11.95 -15.99 -5.43
C PRO A 190 -11.69 -15.59 -3.97
N ASP A 191 -11.91 -14.31 -3.66
CA ASP A 191 -11.67 -13.70 -2.35
C ASP A 191 -10.18 -13.73 -1.91
N ASN A 192 -9.24 -13.65 -2.88
CA ASN A 192 -7.80 -13.64 -2.64
C ASN A 192 -7.12 -12.83 -3.77
N GLU A 193 -7.18 -11.55 -3.64
CA GLU A 193 -6.57 -10.56 -4.50
C GLU A 193 -5.16 -10.21 -4.00
N VAL A 194 -4.41 -9.49 -4.81
CA VAL A 194 -3.08 -8.98 -4.43
C VAL A 194 -3.19 -7.47 -4.23
N ASN A 195 -2.84 -7.00 -3.06
CA ASN A 195 -2.75 -5.58 -2.77
C ASN A 195 -1.74 -4.87 -3.67
N GLY A 196 -1.87 -3.56 -3.83
CA GLY A 196 -0.88 -2.77 -4.54
C GLY A 196 0.51 -2.95 -3.93
N ILE A 197 0.62 -2.71 -2.62
CA ILE A 197 1.81 -3.02 -1.81
C ILE A 197 1.35 -3.69 -0.51
N ALA A 198 1.79 -4.92 -0.28
CA ALA A 198 1.57 -5.65 0.98
C ALA A 198 2.87 -5.71 1.81
N PHE A 199 2.81 -5.19 3.04
CA PHE A 199 3.88 -5.32 4.03
C PHE A 199 3.48 -6.38 5.05
N GLN A 200 3.98 -7.60 4.89
CA GLN A 200 3.61 -8.77 5.68
C GLN A 200 4.68 -9.06 6.74
N GLY A 201 4.42 -8.77 8.00
CA GLY A 201 5.35 -8.96 9.11
C GLY A 201 6.68 -8.23 8.92
N VAL A 202 6.67 -7.05 8.33
CA VAL A 202 7.88 -6.28 8.03
C VAL A 202 8.33 -5.50 9.26
N GLY A 203 9.63 -5.47 9.53
CA GLY A 203 10.20 -4.86 10.72
C GLY A 203 10.63 -3.41 10.54
N SER A 204 10.93 -2.77 11.68
CA SER A 204 11.28 -1.34 11.76
C SER A 204 12.63 -0.97 11.14
N GLY A 205 13.44 -1.97 10.75
CA GLY A 205 14.68 -1.73 9.99
C GLY A 205 14.45 -1.38 8.53
N THR A 206 13.25 -1.64 8.00
CA THR A 206 12.88 -1.35 6.61
C THR A 206 12.51 0.13 6.45
N GLU A 207 13.06 0.78 5.42
CA GLU A 207 12.80 2.19 5.12
C GLU A 207 11.77 2.32 3.99
N VAL A 208 10.66 3.02 4.25
CA VAL A 208 9.58 3.25 3.26
C VAL A 208 9.21 4.72 3.22
N SER A 209 9.38 5.37 2.06
CA SER A 209 8.99 6.77 1.88
C SER A 209 8.69 7.11 0.43
N TYR A 210 7.79 8.07 0.19
CA TYR A 210 7.41 8.50 -1.15
C TYR A 210 6.96 7.32 -2.02
N ILE A 211 5.93 6.62 -1.60
CA ILE A 211 5.32 5.53 -2.36
C ILE A 211 3.94 5.93 -2.88
N GLN A 212 3.63 5.51 -4.09
CA GLN A 212 2.27 5.64 -4.64
C GLN A 212 1.73 4.29 -5.06
N VAL A 213 0.46 4.03 -4.68
CA VAL A 213 -0.37 3.01 -5.35
C VAL A 213 -1.46 3.71 -6.13
N HIS A 214 -1.59 3.35 -7.41
CA HIS A 214 -2.54 3.98 -8.33
C HIS A 214 -3.38 2.93 -9.05
N MET A 215 -4.72 3.08 -8.94
CA MET A 215 -5.68 2.23 -9.66
C MET A 215 -5.45 0.73 -9.40
N ASN A 216 -5.28 0.33 -8.13
CA ASN A 216 -5.31 -1.08 -7.72
C ASN A 216 -6.75 -1.59 -7.69
N LYS A 217 -6.99 -2.90 -7.93
CA LYS A 217 -8.36 -3.45 -7.85
C LYS A 217 -8.76 -3.78 -6.42
N ASP A 218 -7.83 -4.19 -5.64
CA ASP A 218 -7.87 -4.49 -4.23
C ASP A 218 -7.32 -3.31 -3.43
N ASP A 219 -6.80 -3.53 -2.23
CA ASP A 219 -6.25 -2.46 -1.40
C ASP A 219 -5.07 -1.74 -2.05
N GLY A 220 -4.90 -0.50 -1.64
CA GLY A 220 -3.74 0.29 -2.03
C GLY A 220 -2.49 -0.21 -1.31
N VAL A 221 -2.40 0.04 -0.04
CA VAL A 221 -1.29 -0.39 0.84
C VAL A 221 -1.86 -1.08 2.06
N GLU A 222 -1.41 -2.30 2.33
CA GLU A 222 -1.84 -3.04 3.51
C GLU A 222 -0.67 -3.51 4.37
N PHE A 223 -0.86 -3.44 5.70
CA PHE A 223 0.10 -3.84 6.72
C PHE A 223 -0.43 -5.03 7.52
N TYR A 224 0.13 -6.22 7.29
CA TYR A 224 -0.18 -7.45 8.01
C TYR A 224 0.77 -7.65 9.20
N GLY A 225 0.47 -7.06 10.32
CA GLY A 225 1.35 -7.09 11.48
C GLY A 225 2.69 -6.40 11.25
N GLY A 226 3.67 -6.70 12.09
CA GLY A 226 5.01 -6.09 12.02
C GLY A 226 5.09 -4.70 12.63
N THR A 227 6.21 -4.03 12.36
CA THR A 227 6.58 -2.75 13.01
C THR A 227 7.11 -1.72 12.01
N VAL A 228 7.03 -2.00 10.70
CA VAL A 228 7.48 -1.08 9.65
C VAL A 228 6.72 0.25 9.74
N SER A 229 7.46 1.32 9.48
CA SER A 229 6.91 2.67 9.38
C SER A 229 7.14 3.23 7.99
N ALA A 230 6.25 4.13 7.55
CA ALA A 230 6.32 4.75 6.24
C ALA A 230 5.94 6.24 6.30
N ASP A 231 6.41 7.02 5.34
CA ASP A 231 6.02 8.41 5.17
C ASP A 231 5.81 8.78 3.69
N HIS A 232 5.03 9.86 3.45
CA HIS A 232 4.71 10.35 2.12
C HIS A 232 4.07 9.26 1.23
N ILE A 233 2.91 8.77 1.67
CA ILE A 233 2.12 7.76 0.96
C ILE A 233 1.03 8.43 0.14
N VAL A 234 0.93 8.07 -1.13
CA VAL A 234 -0.17 8.50 -2.00
C VAL A 234 -0.94 7.28 -2.49
N ILE A 235 -2.24 7.25 -2.27
CA ILE A 235 -3.10 6.18 -2.79
C ILE A 235 -4.23 6.82 -3.58
N THR A 236 -4.33 6.43 -4.85
CA THR A 236 -5.30 6.99 -5.78
C THR A 236 -6.07 5.90 -6.48
N GLY A 237 -7.37 5.84 -6.24
CA GLY A 237 -8.27 4.94 -6.95
C GLY A 237 -8.08 3.45 -6.63
N ALA A 238 -7.78 3.08 -5.40
CA ALA A 238 -7.90 1.70 -4.94
C ALA A 238 -9.36 1.24 -5.09
N GLY A 239 -9.57 -0.04 -5.36
CA GLY A 239 -10.89 -0.58 -5.68
C GLY A 239 -11.61 -1.13 -4.47
N ASP A 240 -10.88 -1.52 -3.45
CA ASP A 240 -11.34 -1.83 -2.11
C ASP A 240 -10.82 -0.75 -1.18
N ASP A 241 -10.04 -1.06 -0.17
CA ASP A 241 -9.56 -0.09 0.78
C ASP A 241 -8.29 0.63 0.30
N SER A 242 -8.12 1.89 0.71
CA SER A 242 -6.92 2.59 0.25
C SER A 242 -5.73 2.27 1.14
N LEU A 243 -5.86 2.45 2.45
CA LEU A 243 -4.86 2.08 3.45
C LEU A 243 -5.48 1.11 4.44
N ASP A 244 -4.96 -0.11 4.52
CA ASP A 244 -5.44 -1.11 5.46
C ASP A 244 -4.36 -1.57 6.43
N TRP A 245 -4.77 -2.03 7.61
CA TRP A 245 -3.91 -2.74 8.51
C TRP A 245 -4.65 -3.78 9.34
N THR A 246 -3.98 -4.89 9.59
CA THR A 246 -4.46 -6.01 10.40
C THR A 246 -3.32 -6.70 11.14
N ASP A 247 -3.58 -7.84 11.74
CA ASP A 247 -2.62 -8.83 12.23
C ASP A 247 -1.59 -8.32 13.27
N GLY A 248 -1.91 -7.21 13.96
CA GLY A 248 -1.07 -6.70 15.04
C GLY A 248 0.01 -5.70 14.59
N TRP A 249 -0.21 -5.00 13.48
CA TRP A 249 0.70 -3.94 13.06
C TRP A 249 0.82 -2.81 14.09
N SER A 250 2.06 -2.38 14.36
CA SER A 250 2.37 -1.36 15.37
C SER A 250 3.42 -0.35 14.94
N GLY A 251 3.56 -0.15 13.64
CA GLY A 251 4.41 0.89 13.07
C GLY A 251 3.79 2.28 13.09
N SER A 252 4.27 3.15 12.22
CA SER A 252 3.69 4.48 12.04
C SER A 252 3.62 4.88 10.57
N VAL A 253 2.63 5.71 10.23
CA VAL A 253 2.59 6.40 8.92
C VAL A 253 2.33 7.88 9.10
N SER A 254 2.93 8.69 8.22
CA SER A 254 2.70 10.14 8.20
C SER A 254 2.69 10.67 6.77
N GLU A 255 2.12 11.86 6.57
CA GLU A 255 2.05 12.49 5.26
C GLU A 255 1.30 11.58 4.25
N VAL A 256 0.01 11.31 4.49
CA VAL A 256 -0.79 10.39 3.67
C VAL A 256 -1.84 11.12 2.87
N LEU A 257 -1.81 10.96 1.55
CA LEU A 257 -2.87 11.40 0.64
C LEU A 257 -3.64 10.20 0.10
N ILE A 258 -4.94 10.17 0.37
CA ILE A 258 -5.88 9.20 -0.22
C ILE A 258 -6.89 9.95 -1.09
N VAL A 259 -7.02 9.50 -2.34
CA VAL A 259 -8.04 9.98 -3.28
C VAL A 259 -8.79 8.78 -3.81
N GLN A 260 -9.99 8.55 -3.29
CA GLN A 260 -10.84 7.46 -3.71
C GLN A 260 -11.42 7.73 -5.11
N ALA A 261 -11.65 6.66 -5.88
CA ALA A 261 -12.30 6.77 -7.19
C ALA A 261 -13.84 6.70 -7.06
N SER A 262 -14.53 7.35 -8.00
CA SER A 262 -15.99 7.39 -7.97
C SER A 262 -16.67 6.13 -8.53
N ASP A 263 -15.91 5.26 -9.17
CA ASP A 263 -16.42 4.05 -9.85
C ASP A 263 -16.29 2.79 -8.99
N LEU A 264 -15.29 2.75 -8.11
CA LEU A 264 -15.00 1.62 -7.25
C LEU A 264 -14.15 2.13 -6.08
N ALA A 265 -14.66 2.06 -4.88
CA ALA A 265 -13.96 2.39 -3.64
C ALA A 265 -14.79 1.92 -2.45
N ASP A 266 -14.16 1.40 -1.43
CA ASP A 266 -14.81 1.04 -0.17
C ASP A 266 -14.35 2.00 0.95
N ARG A 267 -13.23 1.78 1.64
CA ARG A 267 -12.77 2.67 2.70
C ARG A 267 -11.55 3.47 2.28
N GLY A 268 -11.43 4.66 2.85
CA GLY A 268 -10.17 5.41 2.80
C GLY A 268 -9.12 4.75 3.68
N ILE A 269 -9.51 4.41 4.91
CA ILE A 269 -8.76 3.57 5.84
C ILE A 269 -9.68 2.48 6.36
N GLU A 270 -9.25 1.22 6.28
CA GLU A 270 -9.77 0.10 7.07
C GLU A 270 -8.77 -0.26 8.16
N ALA A 271 -9.23 -0.69 9.34
CA ALA A 271 -8.38 -0.79 10.50
C ALA A 271 -8.79 -1.92 11.42
N ASP A 272 -8.05 -3.00 11.37
CA ASP A 272 -8.33 -4.24 12.09
C ASP A 272 -7.23 -4.63 13.08
N ASN A 273 -7.60 -5.39 14.09
CA ASN A 273 -6.61 -6.15 14.85
C ASN A 273 -6.55 -7.60 14.34
N ASN A 274 -7.67 -8.32 14.44
CA ASN A 274 -7.74 -9.70 13.96
C ASN A 274 -9.20 -10.15 13.95
N GLY A 275 -9.73 -10.46 12.78
CA GLY A 275 -11.14 -10.81 12.55
C GLY A 275 -11.62 -12.07 13.27
N ASP A 276 -10.75 -13.06 13.47
CA ASP A 276 -11.06 -14.30 14.17
C ASP A 276 -10.95 -14.16 15.70
N GLN A 277 -10.06 -13.28 16.17
CA GLN A 277 -9.76 -13.08 17.58
C GLN A 277 -9.43 -11.61 17.88
N ASN A 278 -10.44 -10.77 18.02
CA ASN A 278 -10.29 -9.33 18.27
C ASN A 278 -9.35 -8.94 19.44
N ALA A 279 -9.03 -9.86 20.33
CA ALA A 279 -8.09 -9.67 21.43
C ALA A 279 -6.72 -10.34 21.19
N ALA A 280 -6.41 -10.74 19.93
CA ALA A 280 -5.12 -11.31 19.59
C ALA A 280 -3.97 -10.34 19.87
N LEU A 281 -2.81 -10.90 20.20
CA LEU A 281 -1.60 -10.13 20.54
C LEU A 281 -0.45 -10.46 19.59
N PRO A 282 0.41 -9.47 19.24
CA PRO A 282 0.29 -8.06 19.60
C PRO A 282 -0.98 -7.43 19.03
N VAL A 283 -1.56 -6.47 19.74
CA VAL A 283 -2.72 -5.73 19.22
C VAL A 283 -2.23 -4.74 18.16
N SER A 284 -2.97 -4.61 17.05
CA SER A 284 -2.76 -3.52 16.10
C SER A 284 -2.90 -2.17 16.83
N SER A 285 -1.81 -1.41 16.84
CA SER A 285 -1.75 -0.14 17.58
C SER A 285 -0.81 0.89 16.92
N PRO A 286 -1.01 1.19 15.65
CA PRO A 286 -0.17 2.14 14.92
C PRO A 286 -0.36 3.58 15.38
N SER A 287 0.61 4.42 14.99
CA SER A 287 0.50 5.87 15.08
C SER A 287 0.42 6.49 13.70
N LEU A 288 -0.63 7.24 13.43
CA LEU A 288 -0.87 7.87 12.15
C LEU A 288 -0.94 9.39 12.31
N SER A 289 -0.31 10.15 11.42
CA SER A 289 -0.40 11.61 11.42
C SER A 289 -0.45 12.22 10.03
N ASP A 290 -1.01 13.43 9.96
CA ASP A 290 -0.98 14.27 8.77
C ASP A 290 -1.61 13.57 7.54
N ILE A 291 -2.91 13.29 7.64
CA ILE A 291 -3.67 12.49 6.68
C ILE A 291 -4.74 13.32 5.99
N THR A 292 -4.79 13.28 4.67
CA THR A 292 -5.90 13.82 3.87
C THR A 292 -6.59 12.71 3.09
N ILE A 293 -7.89 12.54 3.34
CA ILE A 293 -8.76 11.58 2.61
C ILE A 293 -9.79 12.36 1.82
N LEU A 294 -9.78 12.18 0.51
CA LEU A 294 -10.79 12.68 -0.41
C LEU A 294 -11.62 11.51 -0.89
N GLY A 295 -12.77 11.31 -0.27
CA GLY A 295 -13.73 10.28 -0.61
C GLY A 295 -14.45 10.58 -1.93
N ALA A 296 -14.96 9.54 -2.56
CA ALA A 296 -15.77 9.63 -3.77
C ALA A 296 -16.78 8.50 -3.82
N GLY A 297 -18.00 8.84 -4.26
CA GLY A 297 -19.06 7.83 -4.39
C GLY A 297 -19.99 7.76 -3.19
N ALA A 298 -21.13 7.10 -3.39
CA ALA A 298 -22.26 7.11 -2.43
C ALA A 298 -22.07 6.06 -1.31
N GLU A 299 -21.19 5.07 -1.53
CA GLU A 299 -20.98 3.93 -0.62
C GLU A 299 -19.59 3.95 0.03
N SER A 300 -18.80 5.02 -0.17
CA SER A 300 -17.45 5.12 0.39
C SER A 300 -17.47 5.59 1.85
N VAL A 301 -16.63 4.99 2.68
CA VAL A 301 -16.35 5.39 4.06
C VAL A 301 -14.97 6.04 4.13
N GLY A 302 -14.83 7.09 4.95
CA GLY A 302 -13.54 7.75 5.13
C GLY A 302 -12.57 6.89 5.94
N VAL A 303 -12.98 6.50 7.15
CA VAL A 303 -12.20 5.67 8.08
C VAL A 303 -13.13 4.68 8.75
N LEU A 304 -12.82 3.39 8.68
CA LEU A 304 -13.45 2.31 9.43
C LEU A 304 -12.45 1.73 10.44
N LEU A 305 -12.85 1.66 11.71
CA LEU A 305 -12.06 1.11 12.81
C LEU A 305 -12.83 -0.03 13.46
N ARG A 306 -12.31 -1.27 13.37
CA ARG A 306 -13.05 -2.46 13.82
C ARG A 306 -12.15 -3.56 14.38
N GLU A 307 -12.71 -4.72 14.65
CA GLU A 307 -12.02 -5.96 14.99
C GLU A 307 -11.04 -5.84 16.18
N GLY A 308 -11.29 -4.86 17.09
CA GLY A 308 -10.46 -4.65 18.28
C GLY A 308 -9.14 -3.92 18.00
N THR A 309 -9.04 -3.15 16.93
CA THR A 309 -7.86 -2.31 16.69
C THR A 309 -7.69 -1.24 17.78
N GLN A 310 -6.46 -0.85 18.01
CA GLN A 310 -6.05 0.40 18.67
C GLN A 310 -5.35 1.27 17.62
N ALA A 311 -5.31 2.57 17.84
CA ALA A 311 -4.52 3.50 17.04
C ALA A 311 -4.42 4.87 17.74
N GLN A 312 -3.38 5.63 17.40
CA GLN A 312 -3.31 7.06 17.66
C GLN A 312 -3.29 7.79 16.32
N ILE A 313 -4.38 8.49 15.99
CA ILE A 313 -4.54 9.21 14.73
C ILE A 313 -4.56 10.71 15.03
N THR A 314 -3.72 11.49 14.37
CA THR A 314 -3.57 12.93 14.60
C THR A 314 -3.55 13.69 13.27
N ASN A 315 -4.09 14.91 13.25
CA ASN A 315 -4.14 15.77 12.05
C ASN A 315 -4.82 15.09 10.85
N LEU A 316 -6.04 14.59 11.05
CA LEU A 316 -6.84 13.89 10.03
C LEU A 316 -7.84 14.82 9.35
N ALA A 317 -7.76 14.95 8.04
CA ALA A 317 -8.74 15.65 7.21
C ALA A 317 -9.50 14.65 6.33
N VAL A 318 -10.83 14.53 6.49
CA VAL A 318 -11.68 13.65 5.67
C VAL A 318 -12.76 14.46 4.97
N ALA A 319 -12.88 14.32 3.66
CA ALA A 319 -13.93 14.98 2.90
C ALA A 319 -14.55 14.07 1.83
N GLY A 320 -15.86 14.22 1.62
CA GLY A 320 -16.55 13.71 0.44
C GLY A 320 -16.88 12.22 0.46
N SER A 321 -16.63 11.48 1.53
CA SER A 321 -17.13 10.11 1.70
C SER A 321 -18.66 10.14 1.78
N GLY A 322 -19.30 9.23 1.05
CA GLY A 322 -20.75 9.28 0.84
C GLY A 322 -21.56 8.64 1.95
N ASP A 323 -21.03 7.57 2.54
CA ASP A 323 -21.69 6.83 3.61
C ASP A 323 -21.35 7.42 4.98
N ALA A 324 -20.08 7.42 5.36
CA ALA A 324 -19.62 8.09 6.57
C ALA A 324 -18.20 8.66 6.43
N CYS A 325 -17.88 9.71 7.19
CA CYS A 325 -16.49 10.13 7.37
C CYS A 325 -15.72 9.21 8.32
N LEU A 326 -16.38 8.73 9.37
CA LEU A 326 -15.81 7.88 10.42
C LEU A 326 -16.85 6.85 10.85
N ASP A 327 -16.43 5.60 10.81
CA ASP A 327 -17.16 4.45 11.28
C ASP A 327 -16.34 3.70 12.32
N ILE A 328 -16.97 3.24 13.39
CA ILE A 328 -16.33 2.45 14.43
C ILE A 328 -17.21 1.26 14.77
N ASP A 329 -16.67 0.05 14.66
CA ASP A 329 -17.41 -1.19 14.80
C ASP A 329 -16.85 -2.13 15.88
N GLY A 330 -17.81 -2.78 16.56
CA GLY A 330 -17.56 -3.90 17.44
C GLY A 330 -17.15 -3.53 18.86
N ASP A 331 -17.65 -4.34 19.82
CA ASP A 331 -17.51 -4.10 21.28
C ASP A 331 -16.05 -3.97 21.74
N SER A 332 -15.13 -4.70 21.11
CA SER A 332 -13.70 -4.64 21.42
C SER A 332 -13.11 -3.27 21.06
N THR A 333 -13.48 -2.75 19.90
CA THR A 333 -13.04 -1.44 19.43
C THR A 333 -13.64 -0.31 20.25
N PHE A 334 -14.95 -0.40 20.57
CA PHE A 334 -15.60 0.55 21.50
C PHE A 334 -14.90 0.59 22.88
N SER A 335 -14.51 -0.58 23.39
CA SER A 335 -13.78 -0.67 24.67
C SER A 335 -12.42 0.01 24.59
N HIS A 336 -11.71 -0.08 23.45
CA HIS A 336 -10.43 0.61 23.26
C HIS A 336 -10.61 2.12 23.13
N ALA A 337 -11.67 2.57 22.45
CA ALA A 337 -12.02 3.98 22.36
C ALA A 337 -12.34 4.58 23.73
N ASP A 338 -13.16 3.90 24.54
CA ASP A 338 -13.50 4.33 25.91
C ASP A 338 -12.30 4.33 26.85
N ALA A 339 -11.37 3.40 26.66
CA ALA A 339 -10.13 3.31 27.46
C ALA A 339 -9.04 4.30 27.04
N GLY A 340 -9.21 5.02 25.91
CA GLY A 340 -8.20 5.92 25.34
C GLY A 340 -7.01 5.19 24.71
N ALA A 341 -7.20 3.93 24.32
CA ALA A 341 -6.23 3.17 23.54
C ALA A 341 -6.43 3.35 22.02
N LEU A 342 -7.64 3.76 21.63
CA LEU A 342 -7.97 4.26 20.31
C LEU A 342 -8.29 5.76 20.44
N THR A 343 -7.57 6.60 19.72
CA THR A 343 -7.76 8.06 19.75
C THR A 343 -7.70 8.66 18.35
N ILE A 344 -8.52 9.66 18.10
CA ILE A 344 -8.44 10.55 16.95
C ILE A 344 -8.42 11.97 17.45
N GLU A 345 -7.33 12.69 17.25
CA GLU A 345 -7.15 14.04 17.73
C GLU A 345 -6.84 15.01 16.58
N TYR A 346 -7.24 16.26 16.69
CA TYR A 346 -7.04 17.27 15.67
C TYR A 346 -7.56 16.84 14.30
N ALA A 347 -8.80 16.35 14.24
CA ALA A 347 -9.43 15.89 13.02
C ALA A 347 -10.52 16.84 12.54
N MET A 348 -10.67 16.97 11.22
CA MET A 348 -11.75 17.72 10.60
C MET A 348 -12.48 16.88 9.56
N LEU A 349 -13.76 16.61 9.82
CA LEU A 349 -14.63 15.78 8.97
C LEU A 349 -15.58 16.67 8.14
N SER A 350 -15.74 16.36 6.84
CA SER A 350 -16.58 17.11 5.90
C SER A 350 -17.26 16.18 4.91
N CYS A 351 -18.18 15.35 5.38
CA CYS A 351 -18.98 14.39 4.59
C CYS A 351 -20.47 14.69 4.72
N ASP A 352 -21.31 14.06 3.91
CA ASP A 352 -22.77 14.17 4.01
C ASP A 352 -23.30 13.52 5.31
N SER A 353 -22.72 12.35 5.69
CA SER A 353 -22.83 11.76 7.03
C SER A 353 -21.47 11.82 7.70
N TYR A 354 -21.41 12.20 8.95
CA TYR A 354 -20.15 12.29 9.68
C TYR A 354 -19.77 10.98 10.34
N PHE A 355 -20.76 10.24 10.87
CA PHE A 355 -20.54 9.09 11.74
C PHE A 355 -21.46 7.94 11.39
N GLU A 356 -20.91 6.74 11.49
CA GLU A 356 -21.60 5.47 11.51
C GLU A 356 -21.08 4.59 12.63
N VAL A 357 -21.87 3.63 13.09
CA VAL A 357 -21.46 2.67 14.11
C VAL A 357 -22.30 1.40 13.94
N GLU A 358 -21.63 0.28 13.75
CA GLU A 358 -22.26 -1.01 13.55
C GLU A 358 -21.56 -2.12 14.37
N GLY A 359 -22.00 -3.35 14.21
CA GLY A 359 -21.28 -4.56 14.59
C GLY A 359 -20.93 -4.69 16.07
N GLY A 360 -21.88 -4.88 16.95
CA GLY A 360 -21.65 -5.17 18.35
C GLY A 360 -22.92 -5.19 19.19
N GLU A 361 -22.87 -5.79 20.37
CA GLU A 361 -23.99 -5.76 21.33
C GLU A 361 -24.14 -4.35 21.92
N ASP A 362 -23.07 -3.58 21.99
CA ASP A 362 -23.00 -2.23 22.56
C ASP A 362 -23.10 -1.11 21.50
N ALA A 363 -23.28 -1.42 20.21
CA ALA A 363 -23.35 -0.44 19.11
C ALA A 363 -24.43 0.66 19.36
N GLU A 364 -25.60 0.28 19.87
CA GLU A 364 -26.66 1.24 20.22
C GLU A 364 -26.31 2.16 21.41
N SER A 365 -25.30 1.82 22.21
CA SER A 365 -24.88 2.54 23.42
C SER A 365 -23.58 3.33 23.23
N PHE A 366 -22.78 3.04 22.20
CA PHE A 366 -21.56 3.80 21.87
C PHE A 366 -21.91 5.08 21.13
N ASP A 367 -21.72 6.22 21.78
CA ASP A 367 -21.95 7.54 21.18
C ASP A 367 -20.67 8.05 20.49
N ILE A 368 -20.48 7.61 19.24
CA ILE A 368 -19.31 7.96 18.42
C ILE A 368 -19.15 9.48 18.25
N GLN A 369 -20.27 10.22 18.13
CA GLN A 369 -20.20 11.66 18.01
C GLN A 369 -19.68 12.30 19.30
N ALA A 370 -20.22 11.90 20.45
CA ALA A 370 -19.75 12.42 21.73
C ALA A 370 -18.29 12.02 22.02
N TRP A 371 -17.90 10.80 21.63
CA TRP A 371 -16.51 10.34 21.72
C TRP A 371 -15.59 11.20 20.87
N PHE A 372 -15.92 11.40 19.59
CA PHE A 372 -15.11 12.18 18.66
C PHE A 372 -15.01 13.66 19.08
N GLU A 373 -16.14 14.30 19.41
CA GLU A 373 -16.17 15.70 19.86
C GLU A 373 -15.49 15.91 21.23
N GLY A 374 -15.33 14.84 22.01
CA GLY A 374 -14.63 14.84 23.30
C GLY A 374 -13.10 14.83 23.16
N GLN A 375 -12.56 14.47 22.00
CA GLN A 375 -11.13 14.45 21.73
C GLN A 375 -10.59 15.86 21.40
N PRO A 376 -9.29 16.14 21.68
CA PRO A 376 -8.69 17.44 21.41
C PRO A 376 -8.75 17.83 19.92
N GLY A 377 -9.15 19.05 19.63
CA GLY A 377 -9.01 19.66 18.30
C GLY A 377 -9.95 19.15 17.23
N ASN A 378 -10.83 18.18 17.53
CA ASN A 378 -11.76 17.60 16.57
C ASN A 378 -12.93 18.52 16.23
N ALA A 379 -13.31 18.54 14.97
CA ALA A 379 -14.45 19.32 14.49
C ALA A 379 -15.08 18.70 13.24
N THR A 380 -16.37 19.01 13.02
CA THR A 380 -17.05 18.79 11.76
C THR A 380 -17.18 20.10 10.98
N SER A 381 -17.20 20.02 9.66
CA SER A 381 -17.27 21.17 8.77
C SER A 381 -18.04 20.84 7.51
N THR A 382 -18.66 21.83 6.89
CA THR A 382 -19.30 21.70 5.57
C THR A 382 -18.33 21.83 4.40
N SER A 383 -17.07 22.15 4.66
CA SER A 383 -15.99 22.24 3.67
C SER A 383 -14.66 22.35 4.38
N LEU A 384 -13.66 21.67 3.87
CA LEU A 384 -12.28 21.76 4.34
C LEU A 384 -11.52 22.97 3.77
N GLY A 385 -11.98 23.53 2.61
CA GLY A 385 -11.28 24.63 1.93
C GLY A 385 -9.99 24.16 1.27
N LEU A 386 -10.10 23.15 0.41
CA LEU A 386 -8.99 22.59 -0.37
C LEU A 386 -9.05 23.03 -1.83
N SER A 387 -7.90 23.18 -2.47
CA SER A 387 -7.71 23.26 -3.91
C SER A 387 -7.00 21.98 -4.36
N GLY A 388 -7.75 21.05 -4.96
CA GLY A 388 -7.30 19.66 -5.05
C GLY A 388 -7.19 19.08 -3.64
N TRP A 389 -6.00 18.74 -3.19
CA TRP A 389 -5.71 18.22 -1.86
C TRP A 389 -4.96 19.20 -0.94
N VAL A 390 -4.48 20.33 -1.47
CA VAL A 390 -3.74 21.35 -0.70
C VAL A 390 -4.69 22.38 -0.09
N PRO A 391 -4.51 22.79 1.18
CA PRO A 391 -5.32 23.83 1.81
C PRO A 391 -5.23 25.18 1.08
N GLU A 392 -6.39 25.77 0.78
CA GLU A 392 -6.47 27.13 0.24
C GLU A 392 -6.15 28.19 1.33
N PRO A 393 -5.67 29.38 0.95
CA PRO A 393 -5.52 30.48 1.89
C PRO A 393 -6.81 30.77 2.66
N GLY A 394 -6.76 30.64 3.98
CA GLY A 394 -7.92 30.81 4.86
C GLY A 394 -8.74 29.54 5.10
N SER A 395 -8.26 28.38 4.67
CA SER A 395 -8.79 27.07 5.08
C SER A 395 -8.81 26.95 6.60
N LYS A 396 -9.82 26.26 7.12
CA LYS A 396 -9.93 25.98 8.57
C LYS A 396 -8.90 24.97 9.06
N LEU A 397 -8.25 24.25 8.15
CA LEU A 397 -7.21 23.27 8.47
C LEU A 397 -5.93 23.94 8.94
N ILE A 398 -5.63 25.15 8.41
CA ILE A 398 -4.39 25.86 8.68
C ILE A 398 -4.31 26.28 10.16
N ALA A 399 -3.21 25.94 10.82
CA ALA A 399 -2.94 26.20 12.23
C ALA A 399 -3.99 25.62 13.21
N ALA A 400 -4.77 24.63 12.78
CA ALA A 400 -5.78 23.95 13.57
C ALA A 400 -5.31 22.61 14.13
N GLY A 401 -4.20 22.09 13.64
CA GLY A 401 -3.61 20.81 14.03
C GLY A 401 -2.83 20.87 15.34
N GLU A 402 -2.23 19.75 15.69
CA GLU A 402 -1.44 19.60 16.90
C GLU A 402 -0.28 20.63 16.93
N GLY A 403 -0.14 21.31 18.06
CA GLY A 403 0.91 22.33 18.20
C GLY A 403 0.77 23.56 17.30
N GLY A 404 -0.34 23.69 16.56
CA GLY A 404 -0.62 24.75 15.60
C GLY A 404 -0.13 24.45 14.18
N SER A 405 0.07 23.16 13.85
CA SER A 405 0.29 22.66 12.48
C SER A 405 -0.99 22.75 11.65
N THR A 406 -0.93 22.32 10.41
CA THR A 406 -2.10 22.13 9.55
C THR A 406 -2.74 20.75 9.82
N ILE A 407 -4.06 20.65 9.79
CA ILE A 407 -4.75 19.36 9.76
C ILE A 407 -4.68 18.81 8.34
N GLY A 408 -4.24 17.55 8.17
CA GLY A 408 -4.09 16.89 6.88
C GLY A 408 -2.65 16.85 6.39
N ALA A 409 -2.45 16.19 5.25
CA ALA A 409 -1.14 15.84 4.70
C ALA A 409 -0.34 17.01 4.10
N PHE A 410 -0.92 18.20 3.98
CA PHE A 410 -0.31 19.32 3.25
C PHE A 410 -0.40 20.62 4.02
N ASP A 411 0.69 21.36 4.07
CA ASP A 411 0.68 22.76 4.49
C ASP A 411 0.21 23.71 3.38
N GLU A 412 -0.16 24.93 3.74
CA GLU A 412 -0.56 25.95 2.77
C GLU A 412 0.56 26.24 1.75
N GLY A 413 0.30 25.88 0.49
CA GLY A 413 1.21 26.14 -0.61
C GLY A 413 2.37 25.14 -0.73
N ASP A 414 2.37 24.09 0.06
CA ASP A 414 3.28 22.94 -0.09
C ASP A 414 2.54 21.73 -0.68
N ASP A 415 3.00 21.26 -1.82
CA ASP A 415 2.49 20.06 -2.51
C ASP A 415 3.64 19.09 -2.71
N TRP A 416 3.97 18.34 -1.67
CA TRP A 416 5.03 17.35 -1.71
C TRP A 416 4.71 16.14 -2.63
N ALA A 417 3.43 15.91 -2.94
CA ALA A 417 3.03 14.90 -3.92
C ALA A 417 3.48 15.31 -5.34
N GLY A 418 3.33 16.58 -5.68
CA GLY A 418 3.99 17.25 -6.79
C GLY A 418 3.96 16.51 -8.12
N SER A 419 5.14 16.35 -8.71
CA SER A 419 5.31 15.84 -10.07
C SER A 419 5.69 14.36 -10.17
N TRP A 420 5.95 13.69 -9.06
CA TRP A 420 6.37 12.28 -9.10
C TRP A 420 5.21 11.28 -9.13
N ILE A 421 4.00 11.71 -8.77
CA ILE A 421 2.78 10.88 -8.81
C ILE A 421 2.08 10.93 -10.16
N ILE A 422 1.17 9.97 -10.40
CA ILE A 422 0.17 10.04 -11.46
C ILE A 422 -1.23 10.09 -10.87
N THR A 423 -2.15 10.75 -11.59
CA THR A 423 -3.57 10.86 -11.19
C THR A 423 -4.52 10.58 -12.35
N ASP A 424 -4.01 10.37 -13.55
CA ASP A 424 -4.79 10.06 -14.74
C ASP A 424 -5.25 8.60 -14.67
N GLU A 425 -6.54 8.35 -14.79
CA GLU A 425 -7.17 7.02 -14.69
C GLU A 425 -6.71 6.02 -15.76
N ASN A 426 -5.90 6.46 -16.74
CA ASN A 426 -5.44 5.63 -17.87
C ASN A 426 -4.10 6.10 -18.44
#